data_ccc048f2c0e92dabc4ae7c2d9758cfa9
#
_entry.id   ccc048f2c0e92dabc4ae7c2d9758cfa9
#
_cell.length_a   1.000
_cell.length_b   1.000
_cell.length_c   1.000
_cell.angle_alpha   90.00
_cell.angle_beta   90.00
_cell.angle_gamma   90.00
#
_symmetry.space_group_name_H-M   'P 1'
#
loop_
_entity.id
_entity.type
_entity.pdbx_description
1 polymer ?
#
loop_
_entity_poly.entity_id
_entity_poly.type
_entity_poly.pdbx_seq_one_letter_code
_entity_poly.pdbx_strand_id
1 'polypeptide(L)'
;PVSSLTRVAASVLFLAAMAGFLPLFILAIIRQGRAKREGARLADPDRRGPIVPEGEQPAGRRAGQAVAGLLAVILVTAGFGAVDPQALGGLGGATAESAAGSTAGSTDDADAPVQTVRVTAADMRFTPNRIEVPAGTRLIIEFENADASQVHDLVLANGARSTRLAPGEGDTLDAGVITAGLEGWCSIVGHRQMGMALEIVVTGESAGSAADASGEASHSGHRTTSGDSAGDSAARLIDPAKGPGAGFTPYDAVLDPLPAQAGPVTHRIELPVTEQIAEVAPGVRQRLWTFGGSAPGPILHGRVGDTFEITLVNDGTIGHSIDFHAGALAPDEPMRTIAPGESLSYTFTATRSGIWMYHCSTMPMSAHIANGMFGAVVIEPEDLPAVDRSYVLVQGEYYLGPQDGEVDLSRLAGERPDLVTFNGYAAQYDHAPLPAAVGERVRVWVLDAGPNRASSFHVVGGQFDTVWAEGRYLVNRATDTGSQALALQPAQGGFVELVFPEAGSYPFVSHIMADAERGAHGLFRVIG
;
A
#
# COMPACT_ATOMS: atom_id res chain seq x y z
N PRO A 1 -42.36 4.75 17.86
CA PRO A 1 -41.34 4.57 18.86
C PRO A 1 -41.45 3.18 19.47
N VAL A 2 -40.52 2.29 19.12
CA VAL A 2 -40.43 0.95 19.70
C VAL A 2 -39.92 1.14 21.12
N SER A 3 -40.66 0.67 22.13
CA SER A 3 -40.33 0.87 23.52
C SER A 3 -38.95 0.28 23.88
N SER A 4 -38.25 0.88 24.85
CA SER A 4 -36.95 0.42 25.34
C SER A 4 -36.96 -1.05 25.80
N LEU A 5 -38.10 -1.53 26.26
CA LEU A 5 -38.29 -2.94 26.65
C LEU A 5 -38.16 -3.91 25.47
N THR A 6 -38.63 -3.53 24.27
CA THR A 6 -38.56 -4.40 23.07
C THR A 6 -37.11 -4.53 22.57
N ARG A 7 -36.30 -3.48 22.72
CA ARG A 7 -34.88 -3.52 22.37
C ARG A 7 -34.08 -4.39 23.33
N VAL A 8 -34.33 -4.30 24.62
CA VAL A 8 -33.66 -5.15 25.62
C VAL A 8 -34.04 -6.63 25.42
N ALA A 9 -35.32 -6.93 25.14
CA ALA A 9 -35.78 -8.29 24.87
C ALA A 9 -35.12 -8.89 23.61
N ALA A 10 -34.99 -8.11 22.55
CA ALA A 10 -34.30 -8.54 21.32
C ALA A 10 -32.80 -8.80 21.52
N SER A 11 -32.12 -7.96 22.30
CA SER A 11 -30.71 -8.14 22.63
C SER A 11 -30.46 -9.36 23.51
N VAL A 12 -31.32 -9.63 24.48
CA VAL A 12 -31.23 -10.82 25.34
C VAL A 12 -31.49 -12.12 24.56
N LEU A 13 -32.47 -12.13 23.63
CA LEU A 13 -32.75 -13.25 22.74
C LEU A 13 -31.57 -13.50 21.79
N PHE A 14 -30.93 -12.47 21.27
CA PHE A 14 -29.76 -12.60 20.41
C PHE A 14 -28.55 -13.18 21.16
N LEU A 15 -28.27 -12.69 22.37
CA LEU A 15 -27.20 -13.23 23.21
C LEU A 15 -27.43 -14.68 23.63
N ALA A 16 -28.67 -15.06 23.91
CA ALA A 16 -29.05 -16.44 24.24
C ALA A 16 -28.88 -17.38 23.03
N ALA A 17 -29.24 -16.93 21.82
CA ALA A 17 -29.03 -17.66 20.57
C ALA A 17 -27.53 -17.87 20.28
N MET A 18 -26.71 -16.82 20.44
CA MET A 18 -25.25 -16.90 20.25
C MET A 18 -24.59 -17.84 21.27
N ALA A 19 -25.02 -17.81 22.54
CA ALA A 19 -24.52 -18.71 23.58
C ALA A 19 -24.87 -20.20 23.31
N GLY A 20 -25.99 -20.48 22.65
CA GLY A 20 -26.36 -21.83 22.25
C GLY A 20 -25.64 -22.33 20.99
N PHE A 21 -25.37 -21.47 20.01
CA PHE A 21 -24.73 -21.84 18.76
C PHE A 21 -23.21 -22.03 18.86
N LEU A 22 -22.54 -21.22 19.66
CA LEU A 22 -21.08 -21.25 19.79
C LEU A 22 -20.52 -22.62 20.23
N PRO A 23 -21.06 -23.29 21.28
CA PRO A 23 -20.58 -24.61 21.66
C PRO A 23 -20.86 -25.69 20.61
N LEU A 24 -21.99 -25.62 19.88
CA LEU A 24 -22.29 -26.55 18.80
C LEU A 24 -21.36 -26.39 17.62
N PHE A 25 -21.00 -25.17 17.28
CA PHE A 25 -20.03 -24.85 16.23
C PHE A 25 -18.61 -25.33 16.58
N ILE A 26 -18.17 -25.10 17.81
CA ILE A 26 -16.89 -25.60 18.32
C ILE A 26 -16.87 -27.14 18.31
N LEU A 27 -17.96 -27.79 18.71
CA LEU A 27 -18.08 -29.25 18.69
C LEU A 27 -18.00 -29.82 17.25
N ALA A 28 -18.57 -29.12 16.27
CA ALA A 28 -18.50 -29.49 14.86
C ALA A 28 -17.05 -29.40 14.32
N ILE A 29 -16.32 -28.34 14.67
CA ILE A 29 -14.90 -28.17 14.29
C ILE A 29 -14.03 -29.27 14.92
N ILE A 30 -14.24 -29.57 16.20
CA ILE A 30 -13.50 -30.63 16.92
C ILE A 30 -13.78 -32.02 16.28
N ARG A 31 -15.03 -32.30 15.90
CA ARG A 31 -15.39 -33.56 15.20
C ARG A 31 -14.77 -33.67 13.82
N GLN A 32 -14.73 -32.56 13.03
CA GLN A 32 -14.04 -32.53 11.74
C GLN A 32 -12.52 -32.73 11.90
N GLY A 33 -11.91 -32.10 12.90
CA GLY A 33 -10.48 -32.29 13.20
C GLY A 33 -10.13 -33.72 13.62
N ARG A 34 -11.03 -34.42 14.35
CA ARG A 34 -10.84 -35.83 14.73
C ARG A 34 -10.99 -36.75 13.52
N ALA A 35 -12.01 -36.55 12.69
CA ALA A 35 -12.21 -37.35 11.47
C ALA A 35 -11.03 -37.25 10.48
N LYS A 36 -10.42 -36.05 10.35
CA LYS A 36 -9.19 -35.86 9.56
C LYS A 36 -7.98 -36.57 10.17
N ARG A 37 -7.85 -36.62 11.49
CA ARG A 37 -6.73 -37.32 12.16
C ARG A 37 -6.87 -38.83 12.14
N GLU A 38 -8.10 -39.39 12.15
CA GLU A 38 -8.35 -40.83 11.98
C GLU A 38 -8.13 -41.26 10.52
N GLY A 39 -8.56 -40.46 9.53
CA GLY A 39 -8.25 -40.73 8.12
C GLY A 39 -6.75 -40.70 7.80
N ALA A 40 -5.98 -39.81 8.45
CA ALA A 40 -4.52 -39.75 8.27
C ALA A 40 -3.74 -40.90 8.95
N ARG A 41 -4.33 -41.55 9.97
CA ARG A 41 -3.72 -42.73 10.63
C ARG A 41 -3.94 -44.06 9.91
N LEU A 42 -4.88 -44.09 8.96
CA LEU A 42 -5.21 -45.29 8.17
C LEU A 42 -4.54 -45.34 6.79
N ALA A 43 -3.78 -44.32 6.42
CA ALA A 43 -2.97 -44.27 5.19
C ALA A 43 -1.59 -44.87 5.46
N ASP A 44 -1.46 -46.17 5.34
CA ASP A 44 -0.18 -46.90 5.31
C ASP A 44 0.37 -46.82 3.88
N PRO A 45 1.56 -46.22 3.63
CA PRO A 45 2.10 -46.03 2.29
C PRO A 45 2.56 -47.32 1.58
N ASP A 46 2.59 -48.48 2.26
CA ASP A 46 3.17 -49.71 1.72
C ASP A 46 2.15 -50.78 1.25
N ARG A 47 0.84 -50.51 1.26
CA ARG A 47 -0.15 -51.44 0.73
C ARG A 47 -0.65 -51.07 -0.66
N ARG A 48 -0.08 -51.64 -1.70
CA ARG A 48 -0.68 -51.67 -3.06
C ARG A 48 -1.86 -52.61 -3.08
N GLY A 49 -3.08 -52.08 -2.91
CA GLY A 49 -4.34 -52.79 -3.18
C GLY A 49 -4.91 -52.42 -4.56
N PRO A 50 -5.84 -53.23 -5.15
CA PRO A 50 -6.37 -52.99 -6.48
C PRO A 50 -7.20 -51.69 -6.54
N ILE A 51 -7.06 -50.97 -7.65
CA ILE A 51 -7.80 -49.75 -7.99
C ILE A 51 -9.29 -50.07 -8.11
N VAL A 52 -10.12 -49.50 -7.22
CA VAL A 52 -11.57 -49.53 -7.31
C VAL A 52 -12.03 -48.24 -7.99
N PRO A 53 -12.89 -48.25 -9.02
CA PRO A 53 -13.40 -47.04 -9.67
C PRO A 53 -14.22 -46.19 -8.69
N GLU A 54 -14.05 -44.87 -8.74
CA GLU A 54 -14.82 -43.90 -7.95
C GLU A 54 -16.31 -44.00 -8.27
N GLY A 55 -17.09 -44.47 -7.29
CA GLY A 55 -18.54 -44.48 -7.35
C GLY A 55 -19.11 -43.08 -7.07
N GLU A 56 -20.12 -42.71 -7.84
CA GLU A 56 -20.88 -41.45 -7.72
C GLU A 56 -21.35 -41.19 -6.28
N GLN A 57 -21.04 -40.02 -5.77
CA GLN A 57 -21.55 -39.57 -4.47
C GLN A 57 -23.02 -39.14 -4.59
N PRO A 58 -23.89 -39.53 -3.67
CA PRO A 58 -25.31 -39.20 -3.74
C PRO A 58 -25.54 -37.67 -3.62
N ALA A 59 -26.36 -37.14 -4.51
CA ALA A 59 -26.65 -35.71 -4.71
C ALA A 59 -27.20 -34.96 -3.47
N GLY A 60 -27.66 -35.68 -2.44
CA GLY A 60 -28.26 -35.09 -1.25
C GLY A 60 -27.31 -34.27 -0.32
N ARG A 61 -26.00 -34.53 -0.36
CA ARG A 61 -25.03 -33.85 0.52
C ARG A 61 -24.66 -32.43 0.04
N ARG A 62 -24.74 -32.17 -1.28
CA ARG A 62 -24.44 -30.82 -1.84
C ARG A 62 -25.59 -29.84 -1.64
N ALA A 63 -26.83 -30.31 -1.63
CA ALA A 63 -28.00 -29.46 -1.38
C ALA A 63 -28.07 -28.96 0.07
N GLY A 64 -27.67 -29.75 1.06
CA GLY A 64 -27.66 -29.32 2.47
C GLY A 64 -26.63 -28.25 2.78
N GLN A 65 -25.48 -28.24 2.11
CA GLN A 65 -24.43 -27.21 2.31
C GLN A 65 -24.81 -25.87 1.65
N ALA A 66 -25.48 -25.90 0.50
CA ALA A 66 -25.95 -24.70 -0.16
C ALA A 66 -27.09 -24.01 0.62
N VAL A 67 -28.00 -24.77 1.23
CA VAL A 67 -29.09 -24.24 2.05
C VAL A 67 -28.58 -23.64 3.36
N ALA A 68 -27.58 -24.25 4.01
CA ALA A 68 -26.96 -23.70 5.22
C ALA A 68 -26.21 -22.40 4.95
N GLY A 69 -25.53 -22.28 3.79
CA GLY A 69 -24.86 -21.04 3.37
C GLY A 69 -25.84 -19.91 3.07
N LEU A 70 -26.96 -20.21 2.40
CA LEU A 70 -27.99 -19.22 2.06
C LEU A 70 -28.72 -18.69 3.30
N LEU A 71 -29.01 -19.56 4.27
CA LEU A 71 -29.61 -19.15 5.55
C LEU A 71 -28.68 -18.27 6.40
N ALA A 72 -27.35 -18.50 6.37
CA ALA A 72 -26.39 -17.66 7.04
C ALA A 72 -26.30 -16.25 6.43
N VAL A 73 -26.35 -16.13 5.10
CA VAL A 73 -26.36 -14.84 4.40
C VAL A 73 -27.65 -14.07 4.68
N ILE A 74 -28.81 -14.72 4.70
CA ILE A 74 -30.11 -14.09 4.99
C ILE A 74 -30.16 -13.59 6.45
N LEU A 75 -29.59 -14.34 7.40
CA LEU A 75 -29.53 -13.91 8.80
C LEU A 75 -28.59 -12.72 9.03
N VAL A 76 -27.48 -12.64 8.30
CA VAL A 76 -26.55 -11.50 8.37
C VAL A 76 -27.17 -10.26 7.77
N THR A 77 -27.84 -10.35 6.60
CA THR A 77 -28.49 -9.20 5.96
C THR A 77 -29.72 -8.71 6.73
N ALA A 78 -30.50 -9.60 7.36
CA ALA A 78 -31.63 -9.21 8.22
C ALA A 78 -31.16 -8.56 9.55
N GLY A 79 -29.98 -8.92 10.06
CA GLY A 79 -29.38 -8.33 11.26
C GLY A 79 -28.94 -6.88 11.05
N PHE A 80 -28.39 -6.55 9.87
CA PHE A 80 -27.97 -5.19 9.55
C PHE A 80 -29.16 -4.22 9.28
N GLY A 81 -30.28 -4.70 8.76
CA GLY A 81 -31.48 -3.89 8.52
C GLY A 81 -32.24 -3.46 9.78
N ALA A 82 -31.97 -4.07 10.94
CA ALA A 82 -32.69 -3.77 12.19
C ALA A 82 -32.00 -2.70 13.06
N VAL A 83 -30.81 -2.21 12.69
CA VAL A 83 -29.99 -1.35 13.56
C VAL A 83 -30.13 0.14 13.25
N ASP A 84 -30.52 0.55 12.03
CA ASP A 84 -30.76 1.97 11.74
C ASP A 84 -31.79 2.21 10.62
N PRO A 85 -33.06 2.54 10.97
CA PRO A 85 -34.09 2.89 9.99
C PRO A 85 -33.95 4.31 9.42
N GLN A 86 -32.98 5.13 9.83
CA GLN A 86 -32.85 6.53 9.39
C GLN A 86 -31.77 6.79 8.33
N ALA A 87 -31.08 5.76 7.85
CA ALA A 87 -30.05 5.90 6.82
C ALA A 87 -30.58 6.12 5.38
N LEU A 88 -31.89 6.14 5.17
CA LEU A 88 -32.52 6.33 3.84
C LEU A 88 -33.50 7.48 3.85
N GLY A 89 -33.03 8.71 3.97
CA GLY A 89 -33.93 9.86 3.86
C GLY A 89 -33.24 11.22 3.94
N GLY A 90 -32.75 11.72 2.84
CA GLY A 90 -32.19 13.06 2.80
C GLY A 90 -31.66 13.51 1.44
N LEU A 91 -32.50 13.47 0.41
CA LEU A 91 -32.29 14.27 -0.81
C LEU A 91 -33.28 15.43 -0.76
N GLY A 92 -32.80 16.61 -0.39
CA GLY A 92 -33.57 17.83 -0.44
C GLY A 92 -32.64 19.03 -0.38
N GLY A 93 -32.51 19.74 -1.51
CA GLY A 93 -31.60 20.86 -1.68
C GLY A 93 -31.95 22.09 -0.83
N ALA A 94 -30.95 22.90 -0.56
CA ALA A 94 -31.10 24.30 -0.18
C ALA A 94 -30.02 25.14 -0.85
N THR A 95 -30.48 26.23 -1.38
CA THR A 95 -29.86 27.25 -2.19
C THR A 95 -28.82 28.07 -1.41
N ALA A 96 -27.82 28.53 -2.15
CA ALA A 96 -26.78 29.45 -1.70
C ALA A 96 -27.37 30.83 -1.35
N GLU A 97 -26.89 31.40 -0.26
CA GLU A 97 -26.90 32.85 -0.05
C GLU A 97 -25.52 33.32 0.42
N SER A 98 -25.03 34.27 -0.36
CA SER A 98 -23.79 35.00 -0.20
C SER A 98 -23.91 36.02 0.95
N ALA A 99 -22.95 36.07 1.85
CA ALA A 99 -22.78 37.22 2.72
C ALA A 99 -21.32 37.63 2.81
N ALA A 100 -21.11 38.87 2.44
CA ALA A 100 -19.82 39.55 2.38
C ALA A 100 -19.30 39.98 3.76
N GLY A 101 -17.99 39.97 3.86
CA GLY A 101 -17.11 40.90 4.56
C GLY A 101 -17.43 41.36 5.98
N SER A 102 -16.53 40.96 6.89
CA SER A 102 -16.24 41.82 8.06
C SER A 102 -14.75 41.79 8.31
N THR A 103 -14.12 42.92 8.03
CA THR A 103 -12.76 43.28 8.47
C THR A 103 -12.78 43.49 9.98
N ALA A 104 -12.14 42.59 10.74
CA ALA A 104 -11.83 42.79 12.14
C ALA A 104 -10.41 43.42 12.23
N GLY A 105 -10.34 44.52 12.98
CA GLY A 105 -9.17 45.38 13.08
C GLY A 105 -7.97 44.76 13.76
N SER A 106 -6.80 45.19 13.33
CA SER A 106 -5.50 44.99 13.96
C SER A 106 -5.48 45.62 15.34
N THR A 107 -5.37 44.82 16.38
CA THR A 107 -4.79 45.26 17.66
C THR A 107 -3.29 44.99 17.62
N ASP A 108 -2.47 45.94 18.08
CA ASP A 108 -1.01 45.90 18.02
C ASP A 108 -0.45 44.60 18.65
N ASP A 109 0.14 43.74 17.81
CA ASP A 109 0.83 42.50 18.16
C ASP A 109 2.11 42.70 19.01
N ALA A 110 2.55 43.97 19.19
CA ALA A 110 3.81 44.28 19.83
C ALA A 110 3.79 44.21 21.37
N ASP A 111 2.61 44.28 22.01
CA ASP A 111 2.47 44.31 23.47
C ASP A 111 1.90 42.99 24.06
N ALA A 112 1.72 41.95 23.27
CA ALA A 112 1.21 40.66 23.75
C ALA A 112 2.23 40.01 24.70
N PRO A 113 1.79 39.43 25.85
CA PRO A 113 2.67 38.62 26.70
C PRO A 113 3.30 37.47 25.86
N VAL A 114 4.58 37.19 26.10
CA VAL A 114 5.28 36.12 25.36
C VAL A 114 5.45 34.89 26.27
N GLN A 115 5.09 33.74 25.78
CA GLN A 115 5.39 32.45 26.40
C GLN A 115 6.29 31.62 25.47
N THR A 116 7.43 31.16 26.00
CA THR A 116 8.34 30.29 25.28
C THR A 116 8.23 28.86 25.82
N VAL A 117 8.09 27.89 24.94
CA VAL A 117 7.98 26.45 25.29
C VAL A 117 8.96 25.68 24.45
N ARG A 118 9.76 24.80 25.08
CA ARG A 118 10.61 23.85 24.37
C ARG A 118 9.80 22.59 24.02
N VAL A 119 9.84 22.19 22.76
CA VAL A 119 9.23 20.96 22.24
C VAL A 119 10.31 20.11 21.60
N THR A 120 10.39 18.86 22.01
CA THR A 120 11.36 17.89 21.49
C THR A 120 10.63 16.85 20.65
N ALA A 121 11.16 16.53 19.48
CA ALA A 121 10.72 15.43 18.62
C ALA A 121 11.62 14.21 18.84
N ALA A 122 11.06 13.07 19.23
CA ALA A 122 11.75 11.79 19.32
C ALA A 122 10.73 10.65 19.32
N ASP A 123 11.12 9.46 18.85
CA ASP A 123 10.30 8.25 18.86
C ASP A 123 8.88 8.47 18.29
N MET A 124 8.77 9.20 17.18
CA MET A 124 7.51 9.59 16.54
C MET A 124 6.53 10.34 17.46
N ARG A 125 7.03 11.17 18.38
CA ARG A 125 6.23 11.96 19.33
C ARG A 125 6.83 13.34 19.56
N PHE A 126 5.96 14.29 19.91
CA PHE A 126 6.35 15.56 20.50
C PHE A 126 6.28 15.48 22.03
N THR A 127 7.26 16.08 22.69
CA THR A 127 7.29 16.21 24.15
C THR A 127 7.57 17.66 24.53
N PRO A 128 6.64 18.38 25.19
CA PRO A 128 5.27 17.96 25.47
C PRO A 128 4.40 17.88 24.20
N ASN A 129 3.38 17.03 24.19
CA ASN A 129 2.39 16.94 23.12
C ASN A 129 1.13 17.80 23.40
N ARG A 130 1.12 18.54 24.51
CA ARG A 130 0.09 19.49 24.90
C ARG A 130 0.74 20.71 25.54
N ILE A 131 0.39 21.88 25.03
CA ILE A 131 0.86 23.18 25.51
C ILE A 131 -0.35 24.00 25.96
N GLU A 132 -0.31 24.52 27.17
CA GLU A 132 -1.33 25.42 27.69
C GLU A 132 -0.85 26.87 27.58
N VAL A 133 -1.66 27.73 26.95
CA VAL A 133 -1.33 29.13 26.67
C VAL A 133 -2.50 30.01 27.09
N PRO A 134 -2.29 31.08 27.88
CA PRO A 134 -3.32 32.08 28.17
C PRO A 134 -3.80 32.76 26.88
N ALA A 135 -5.11 33.06 26.79
CA ALA A 135 -5.65 33.80 25.64
C ALA A 135 -4.92 35.14 25.43
N GLY A 136 -4.60 35.45 24.17
CA GLY A 136 -3.88 36.69 23.81
C GLY A 136 -2.37 36.66 24.06
N THR A 137 -1.78 35.51 24.35
CA THR A 137 -0.33 35.35 24.54
C THR A 137 0.34 34.94 23.23
N ARG A 138 1.46 35.58 22.90
CA ARG A 138 2.33 35.16 21.79
C ARG A 138 3.13 33.92 22.19
N LEU A 139 3.01 32.84 21.44
CA LEU A 139 3.69 31.58 21.70
C LEU A 139 4.93 31.45 20.82
N ILE A 140 6.08 31.26 21.45
CA ILE A 140 7.34 30.89 20.79
C ILE A 140 7.65 29.45 21.15
N ILE A 141 7.90 28.59 20.14
CA ILE A 141 8.26 27.21 20.34
C ILE A 141 9.74 27.02 19.97
N GLU A 142 10.58 26.68 20.95
CA GLU A 142 11.93 26.17 20.71
C GLU A 142 11.82 24.68 20.36
N PHE A 143 11.88 24.39 19.06
CA PHE A 143 11.70 23.05 18.55
C PHE A 143 13.05 22.37 18.31
N GLU A 144 13.24 21.15 18.83
CA GLU A 144 14.46 20.35 18.71
C GLU A 144 14.14 18.94 18.23
N ASN A 145 14.89 18.46 17.23
CA ASN A 145 14.86 17.06 16.81
C ASN A 145 15.90 16.24 17.58
N ALA A 146 15.47 15.50 18.59
CA ALA A 146 16.31 14.60 19.38
C ALA A 146 16.24 13.14 18.91
N ASP A 147 15.60 12.86 17.77
CA ASP A 147 15.61 11.51 17.16
C ASP A 147 17.02 11.19 16.66
N ALA A 148 17.37 9.91 16.64
CA ALA A 148 18.70 9.45 16.24
C ALA A 148 18.89 9.36 14.72
N SER A 149 17.81 9.20 13.95
CA SER A 149 17.86 8.90 12.51
C SER A 149 16.76 9.54 11.68
N GLN A 150 15.68 10.04 12.31
CA GLN A 150 14.53 10.57 11.59
C GLN A 150 14.58 12.09 11.50
N VAL A 151 14.12 12.60 10.36
CA VAL A 151 13.90 14.03 10.15
C VAL A 151 12.50 14.39 10.64
N HIS A 152 12.36 15.52 11.34
CA HIS A 152 11.09 16.00 11.83
C HIS A 152 10.89 17.49 11.53
N ASP A 153 9.64 17.90 11.46
CA ASP A 153 9.22 19.30 11.48
C ASP A 153 8.00 19.48 12.37
N LEU A 154 7.63 20.72 12.64
CA LEU A 154 6.40 21.08 13.34
C LEU A 154 5.63 22.09 12.50
N VAL A 155 4.41 21.73 12.11
CA VAL A 155 3.47 22.59 11.41
C VAL A 155 2.26 22.81 12.29
N LEU A 156 1.80 24.05 12.43
CA LEU A 156 0.60 24.41 13.18
C LEU A 156 -0.57 24.71 12.24
N ALA A 157 -1.80 24.48 12.71
CA ALA A 157 -3.01 24.69 11.92
C ALA A 157 -3.21 26.15 11.43
N ASN A 158 -2.57 27.13 12.06
CA ASN A 158 -2.56 28.53 11.62
C ASN A 158 -1.53 28.84 10.51
N GLY A 159 -0.78 27.80 10.04
CA GLY A 159 0.22 27.91 8.97
C GLY A 159 1.65 28.21 9.45
N ALA A 160 1.87 28.48 10.73
CA ALA A 160 3.23 28.60 11.27
C ALA A 160 3.93 27.24 11.22
N ARG A 161 5.21 27.24 10.84
CA ARG A 161 5.99 26.00 10.67
C ARG A 161 7.47 26.20 10.95
N SER A 162 8.12 25.16 11.45
CA SER A 162 9.57 25.06 11.49
C SER A 162 10.14 24.66 10.11
N THR A 163 11.46 24.75 9.96
CA THR A 163 12.19 24.01 8.94
C THR A 163 12.15 22.50 9.23
N ARG A 164 12.49 21.67 8.24
CA ARG A 164 12.77 20.24 8.46
C ARG A 164 14.12 20.13 9.15
N LEU A 165 14.14 19.48 10.32
CA LEU A 165 15.30 19.32 11.16
C LEU A 165 15.89 17.91 11.05
N ALA A 166 17.16 17.82 10.71
CA ALA A 166 17.93 16.58 10.83
C ALA A 166 18.15 16.23 12.33
N PRO A 167 18.56 14.98 12.63
CA PRO A 167 18.90 14.59 13.99
C PRO A 167 19.87 15.54 14.70
N GLY A 168 19.48 16.02 15.88
CA GLY A 168 20.25 16.95 16.69
C GLY A 168 20.13 18.42 16.31
N GLU A 169 19.35 18.78 15.29
CA GLU A 169 19.08 20.17 14.91
C GLU A 169 17.92 20.79 15.69
N GLY A 170 17.89 22.13 15.74
CA GLY A 170 16.84 22.89 16.39
C GLY A 170 16.43 24.12 15.58
N ASP A 171 15.19 24.59 15.80
CA ASP A 171 14.61 25.78 15.18
C ASP A 171 13.72 26.52 16.18
N THR A 172 13.46 27.81 15.93
CA THR A 172 12.55 28.63 16.74
C THR A 172 11.33 28.98 15.91
N LEU A 173 10.17 28.49 16.30
CA LEU A 173 8.89 28.73 15.64
C LEU A 173 8.10 29.79 16.39
N ASP A 174 7.77 30.90 15.73
CA ASP A 174 6.81 31.87 16.23
C ASP A 174 5.39 31.46 15.80
N ALA A 175 4.60 31.00 16.75
CA ALA A 175 3.23 30.59 16.53
C ALA A 175 2.24 31.78 16.47
N GLY A 176 2.72 33.01 16.71
CA GLY A 176 1.88 34.21 16.80
C GLY A 176 1.09 34.29 18.10
N VAL A 177 0.13 35.24 18.14
CA VAL A 177 -0.76 35.42 19.29
C VAL A 177 -1.86 34.38 19.28
N ILE A 178 -1.93 33.57 20.35
CA ILE A 178 -2.87 32.44 20.46
C ILE A 178 -4.18 32.95 21.07
N THR A 179 -5.24 32.93 20.26
CA THR A 179 -6.61 33.33 20.67
C THR A 179 -7.59 32.18 20.72
N ALA A 180 -7.26 31.06 20.07
CA ALA A 180 -8.07 29.82 20.06
C ALA A 180 -7.12 28.61 20.07
N GLY A 181 -7.64 27.45 20.48
CA GLY A 181 -6.88 26.20 20.45
C GLY A 181 -6.40 25.86 19.04
N LEU A 182 -5.19 25.31 18.93
CA LEU A 182 -4.55 24.92 17.67
C LEU A 182 -4.04 23.49 17.74
N GLU A 183 -4.12 22.80 16.63
CA GLU A 183 -3.39 21.55 16.43
C GLU A 183 -2.04 21.81 15.77
N GLY A 184 -1.04 21.01 16.13
CA GLY A 184 0.25 20.91 15.48
C GLY A 184 0.58 19.48 15.12
N TRP A 185 1.37 19.26 14.08
CA TRP A 185 1.80 17.92 13.65
C TRP A 185 3.12 17.97 12.90
N CYS A 186 3.80 16.83 12.82
CA CYS A 186 4.89 16.64 11.87
C CYS A 186 4.33 16.47 10.46
N SER A 187 4.82 17.24 9.49
CA SER A 187 4.33 17.17 8.10
C SER A 187 4.98 16.06 7.28
N ILE A 188 6.00 15.40 7.81
CA ILE A 188 6.60 14.24 7.17
C ILE A 188 5.51 13.15 7.00
N VAL A 189 5.43 12.62 5.78
CA VAL A 189 4.40 11.66 5.42
C VAL A 189 4.36 10.49 6.41
N GLY A 190 3.20 10.26 7.01
CA GLY A 190 2.96 9.18 7.97
C GLY A 190 3.25 9.51 9.43
N HIS A 191 4.06 10.51 9.76
CA HIS A 191 4.44 10.79 11.15
C HIS A 191 3.25 11.22 12.01
N ARG A 192 2.34 12.06 11.47
CA ARG A 192 1.10 12.44 12.17
C ARG A 192 0.23 11.22 12.50
N GLN A 193 0.10 10.24 11.57
CA GLN A 193 -0.70 9.03 11.76
C GLN A 193 -0.06 8.08 12.79
N MET A 194 1.26 8.15 12.95
CA MET A 194 1.99 7.41 14.00
C MET A 194 1.89 8.07 15.38
N GLY A 195 1.18 9.20 15.48
CA GLY A 195 0.92 9.87 16.75
C GLY A 195 1.74 11.14 16.96
N MET A 196 2.46 11.62 15.94
CA MET A 196 3.29 12.83 16.03
C MET A 196 2.42 14.08 15.86
N ALA A 197 1.60 14.33 16.88
CA ALA A 197 0.68 15.46 16.98
C ALA A 197 0.86 16.22 18.30
N LEU A 198 0.56 17.51 18.26
CA LEU A 198 0.67 18.47 19.38
C LEU A 198 -0.65 19.23 19.49
N GLU A 199 -1.13 19.44 20.70
CA GLU A 199 -2.30 20.26 21.00
C GLU A 199 -1.89 21.54 21.76
N ILE A 200 -2.29 22.70 21.25
CA ILE A 200 -2.18 23.99 21.95
C ILE A 200 -3.56 24.35 22.47
N VAL A 201 -3.70 24.48 23.80
CA VAL A 201 -4.95 24.75 24.49
C VAL A 201 -4.92 26.12 25.11
N VAL A 202 -5.97 26.91 24.84
CA VAL A 202 -6.12 28.24 25.42
C VAL A 202 -6.67 28.11 26.84
N THR A 203 -5.98 28.75 27.80
CA THR A 203 -6.43 28.85 29.19
C THR A 203 -6.94 30.27 29.47
N GLY A 204 -7.98 30.38 30.32
CA GLY A 204 -8.51 31.68 30.77
C GLY A 204 -9.77 32.16 30.05
N GLU A 205 -10.43 31.39 29.20
CA GLU A 205 -11.79 31.67 28.77
C GLU A 205 -12.76 31.37 29.93
N SER A 206 -13.47 32.40 30.37
CA SER A 206 -14.57 32.27 31.33
C SER A 206 -15.63 31.34 30.76
N ALA A 207 -15.88 30.22 31.42
CA ALA A 207 -16.97 29.32 31.12
C ALA A 207 -18.31 30.09 31.16
N GLY A 208 -18.83 30.48 30.00
CA GLY A 208 -20.21 30.90 29.84
C GLY A 208 -21.11 29.66 30.00
N SER A 209 -21.72 29.58 31.15
CA SER A 209 -22.91 28.82 31.55
C SER A 209 -23.50 27.88 30.52
N ALA A 210 -23.38 26.58 30.77
CA ALA A 210 -24.41 25.61 30.49
C ALA A 210 -24.45 24.60 31.66
N ALA A 211 -25.58 24.64 32.36
CA ALA A 211 -25.85 23.83 33.56
C ALA A 211 -26.12 22.36 33.21
N ASP A 212 -25.72 21.51 34.12
CA ASP A 212 -26.22 20.17 34.46
C ASP A 212 -26.60 19.17 33.36
N ALA A 213 -25.75 18.17 33.17
CA ALA A 213 -26.20 16.77 33.10
C ALA A 213 -25.07 15.82 33.48
N SER A 214 -25.18 15.25 34.66
CA SER A 214 -24.46 14.06 35.10
C SER A 214 -24.79 12.86 34.20
N GLY A 215 -23.78 12.21 33.62
CA GLY A 215 -23.97 11.00 32.81
C GLY A 215 -22.65 10.45 32.30
N GLU A 216 -22.23 9.39 32.89
CA GLU A 216 -21.32 8.31 32.51
C GLU A 216 -20.46 8.43 31.25
N ALA A 217 -19.18 8.14 31.45
CA ALA A 217 -18.16 8.03 30.41
C ALA A 217 -18.54 7.06 29.29
N SER A 218 -18.94 7.60 28.15
CA SER A 218 -19.01 6.88 26.88
C SER A 218 -17.80 7.30 26.06
N HIS A 219 -17.01 6.33 25.63
CA HIS A 219 -16.01 6.50 24.60
C HIS A 219 -16.69 7.04 23.32
N SER A 220 -16.69 8.35 23.15
CA SER A 220 -17.16 8.95 21.92
C SER A 220 -16.08 8.76 20.87
N GLY A 221 -16.42 8.00 19.83
CA GLY A 221 -15.62 7.84 18.64
C GLY A 221 -15.18 9.19 18.08
N HIS A 222 -13.93 9.26 17.75
CA HIS A 222 -13.31 10.35 17.02
C HIS A 222 -14.12 10.63 15.76
N ARG A 223 -14.89 11.69 15.77
CA ARG A 223 -15.37 12.32 14.54
C ARG A 223 -14.16 13.01 13.94
N THR A 224 -13.42 12.27 13.12
CA THR A 224 -12.55 12.89 12.13
C THR A 224 -13.45 13.77 11.25
N THR A 225 -13.42 15.06 11.46
CA THR A 225 -13.71 15.98 10.39
C THR A 225 -12.58 15.79 9.40
N SER A 226 -12.73 14.80 8.51
CA SER A 226 -12.02 14.77 7.25
C SER A 226 -12.45 16.05 6.53
N GLY A 227 -11.65 17.10 6.68
CA GLY A 227 -11.61 18.15 5.68
C GLY A 227 -11.29 17.40 4.39
N ASP A 228 -12.28 17.30 3.51
CA ASP A 228 -12.13 16.72 2.18
C ASP A 228 -11.08 17.51 1.43
N SER A 229 -9.82 17.07 1.50
CA SER A 229 -8.77 17.46 0.55
C SER A 229 -9.02 16.87 -0.85
N ALA A 230 -10.20 16.28 -1.08
CA ALA A 230 -10.65 15.84 -2.40
C ALA A 230 -10.62 16.98 -3.44
N GLY A 231 -10.55 18.24 -2.97
CA GLY A 231 -10.41 19.42 -3.81
C GLY A 231 -9.06 19.55 -4.53
N ASP A 232 -7.95 19.05 -3.99
CA ASP A 232 -6.59 19.31 -4.49
C ASP A 232 -5.86 18.07 -5.04
N SER A 233 -6.46 16.87 -4.97
CA SER A 233 -5.83 15.66 -5.49
C SER A 233 -5.56 15.71 -6.99
N ALA A 234 -4.35 15.32 -7.40
CA ALA A 234 -3.95 15.15 -8.80
C ALA A 234 -4.79 14.10 -9.56
N ALA A 235 -5.51 13.24 -8.85
CA ALA A 235 -6.43 12.26 -9.44
C ALA A 235 -7.48 12.88 -10.37
N ARG A 236 -7.83 14.16 -10.18
CA ARG A 236 -8.74 14.90 -11.08
C ARG A 236 -8.15 15.19 -12.46
N LEU A 237 -6.85 15.05 -12.61
CA LEU A 237 -6.14 15.28 -13.86
C LEU A 237 -6.01 14.01 -14.71
N ILE A 238 -6.43 12.85 -14.16
CA ILE A 238 -6.43 11.59 -14.90
C ILE A 238 -7.41 11.69 -16.05
N ASP A 239 -6.90 11.60 -17.27
CA ASP A 239 -7.67 11.58 -18.49
C ASP A 239 -7.24 10.37 -19.34
N PRO A 240 -8.06 9.30 -19.41
CA PRO A 240 -7.73 8.09 -20.16
C PRO A 240 -7.56 8.33 -21.67
N ALA A 241 -8.08 9.44 -22.21
CA ALA A 241 -7.95 9.79 -23.63
C ALA A 241 -6.65 10.54 -23.94
N LYS A 242 -5.92 10.96 -22.91
CA LYS A 242 -4.69 11.74 -23.07
C LYS A 242 -3.48 10.82 -23.18
N GLY A 243 -2.69 10.99 -24.24
CA GLY A 243 -1.38 10.33 -24.37
C GLY A 243 -0.28 11.05 -23.61
N PRO A 244 0.87 10.40 -23.38
CA PRO A 244 2.03 11.01 -22.74
C PRO A 244 2.60 12.16 -23.58
N GLY A 245 3.32 13.07 -22.91
CA GLY A 245 3.95 14.22 -23.55
C GLY A 245 5.10 13.85 -24.51
N ALA A 246 5.55 14.81 -25.33
CA ALA A 246 6.57 14.60 -26.35
C ALA A 246 7.95 14.15 -25.84
N GLY A 247 8.22 14.25 -24.54
CA GLY A 247 9.46 13.78 -23.90
C GLY A 247 9.33 12.45 -23.17
N PHE A 248 8.20 11.75 -23.31
CA PHE A 248 7.96 10.50 -22.63
C PHE A 248 8.95 9.42 -23.06
N THR A 249 9.56 8.77 -22.08
CA THR A 249 10.39 7.58 -22.25
C THR A 249 9.80 6.46 -21.39
N PRO A 250 9.33 5.36 -22.01
CA PRO A 250 8.80 4.23 -21.24
C PRO A 250 9.89 3.58 -20.39
N TYR A 251 9.49 2.96 -19.29
CA TYR A 251 10.39 2.10 -18.56
C TYR A 251 10.78 0.91 -19.44
N ASP A 252 12.08 0.60 -19.50
CA ASP A 252 12.59 -0.55 -20.25
C ASP A 252 12.25 -1.85 -19.51
N ALA A 253 11.32 -2.62 -20.08
CA ALA A 253 10.90 -3.90 -19.52
C ALA A 253 11.78 -5.08 -19.94
N VAL A 254 12.71 -4.90 -20.86
CA VAL A 254 13.55 -5.99 -21.39
C VAL A 254 14.45 -6.53 -20.27
N LEU A 255 14.45 -7.84 -20.11
CA LEU A 255 15.40 -8.53 -19.26
C LEU A 255 16.40 -9.28 -20.14
N ASP A 256 17.58 -8.71 -20.28
CA ASP A 256 18.66 -9.33 -21.03
C ASP A 256 19.09 -10.66 -20.42
N PRO A 257 19.45 -11.65 -21.24
CA PRO A 257 19.94 -12.93 -20.74
C PRO A 257 21.26 -12.74 -19.98
N LEU A 258 21.37 -13.42 -18.84
CA LEU A 258 22.62 -13.39 -18.07
C LEU A 258 23.79 -13.97 -18.88
N PRO A 259 24.97 -13.35 -18.85
CA PRO A 259 26.17 -13.87 -19.49
C PRO A 259 26.53 -15.25 -18.94
N ALA A 260 27.17 -16.08 -19.78
CA ALA A 260 27.70 -17.34 -19.30
C ALA A 260 28.78 -17.10 -18.24
N GLN A 261 28.70 -17.84 -17.13
CA GLN A 261 29.64 -17.73 -16.02
C GLN A 261 30.02 -19.11 -15.50
N ALA A 262 31.27 -19.25 -15.00
CA ALA A 262 31.79 -20.53 -14.52
C ALA A 262 31.41 -20.84 -13.05
N GLY A 263 30.79 -19.90 -12.35
CA GLY A 263 30.40 -20.03 -10.95
C GLY A 263 29.74 -18.75 -10.44
N PRO A 264 29.41 -18.68 -9.15
CA PRO A 264 28.78 -17.49 -8.54
C PRO A 264 29.64 -16.23 -8.73
N VAL A 265 28.98 -15.09 -8.92
CA VAL A 265 29.62 -13.77 -9.05
C VAL A 265 29.16 -12.84 -7.94
N THR A 266 29.92 -11.77 -7.73
CA THR A 266 29.53 -10.67 -6.83
C THR A 266 29.10 -9.47 -7.64
N HIS A 267 27.82 -9.10 -7.49
CA HIS A 267 27.25 -7.88 -8.03
C HIS A 267 27.48 -6.73 -7.05
N ARG A 268 28.19 -5.67 -7.46
CA ARG A 268 28.42 -4.46 -6.66
C ARG A 268 27.57 -3.35 -7.23
N ILE A 269 26.62 -2.85 -6.44
CA ILE A 269 25.57 -1.95 -6.90
C ILE A 269 25.47 -0.79 -5.92
N GLU A 270 25.58 0.42 -6.42
CA GLU A 270 25.23 1.63 -5.69
C GLU A 270 23.79 1.99 -6.03
N LEU A 271 22.97 2.19 -5.01
CA LEU A 271 21.59 2.62 -5.12
C LEU A 271 21.41 3.96 -4.40
N PRO A 272 21.52 5.08 -5.12
CA PRO A 272 21.16 6.37 -4.55
C PRO A 272 19.65 6.44 -4.30
N VAL A 273 19.27 6.91 -3.13
CA VAL A 273 17.89 7.29 -2.81
C VAL A 273 17.72 8.75 -3.16
N THR A 274 16.75 9.06 -4.02
CA THR A 274 16.46 10.45 -4.43
C THR A 274 14.98 10.73 -4.38
N GLU A 275 14.63 11.99 -4.11
CA GLU A 275 13.27 12.49 -4.18
C GLU A 275 13.11 13.33 -5.44
N GLN A 276 12.13 13.02 -6.27
CA GLN A 276 11.92 13.73 -7.52
C GLN A 276 10.44 13.81 -7.90
N ILE A 277 10.08 14.84 -8.65
CA ILE A 277 8.77 14.93 -9.25
C ILE A 277 8.81 14.16 -10.57
N ALA A 278 7.96 13.13 -10.69
CA ALA A 278 7.83 12.32 -11.89
C ALA A 278 6.38 12.29 -12.39
N GLU A 279 6.20 12.20 -13.69
CA GLU A 279 4.91 11.95 -14.31
C GLU A 279 4.57 10.45 -14.17
N VAL A 280 3.40 10.15 -13.62
CA VAL A 280 2.91 8.76 -13.36
C VAL A 280 1.72 8.39 -14.25
N ALA A 281 1.13 9.38 -14.89
CA ALA A 281 0.14 9.27 -15.97
C ALA A 281 0.14 10.58 -16.78
N PRO A 282 -0.44 10.64 -17.99
CA PRO A 282 -0.39 11.83 -18.83
C PRO A 282 -0.85 13.13 -18.13
N GLY A 283 0.11 14.01 -17.80
CA GLY A 283 -0.12 15.26 -17.08
C GLY A 283 -0.35 15.14 -15.58
N VAL A 284 -0.22 13.94 -15.01
CA VAL A 284 -0.34 13.66 -13.58
C VAL A 284 1.04 13.44 -13.00
N ARG A 285 1.44 14.24 -12.03
CA ARG A 285 2.77 14.18 -11.41
C ARG A 285 2.67 13.96 -9.92
N GLN A 286 3.59 13.15 -9.41
CA GLN A 286 3.76 12.90 -7.98
C GLN A 286 5.22 13.11 -7.60
N ARG A 287 5.47 13.56 -6.37
CA ARG A 287 6.79 13.50 -5.77
C ARG A 287 7.05 12.05 -5.37
N LEU A 288 7.98 11.42 -6.07
CA LEU A 288 8.40 10.05 -5.80
C LEU A 288 9.67 10.04 -4.96
N TRP A 289 9.79 9.05 -4.12
CA TRP A 289 11.01 8.62 -3.46
C TRP A 289 11.52 7.39 -4.19
N THR A 290 12.73 7.40 -4.65
CA THR A 290 13.19 6.42 -5.62
C THR A 290 14.49 5.75 -5.22
N PHE A 291 14.66 4.51 -5.60
CA PHE A 291 15.96 3.85 -5.67
C PHE A 291 16.53 3.99 -7.09
N GLY A 292 17.74 4.55 -7.21
CA GLY A 292 18.38 4.71 -8.51
C GLY A 292 17.67 5.67 -9.47
N GLY A 293 16.78 6.57 -8.95
CA GLY A 293 16.13 7.62 -9.75
C GLY A 293 14.92 7.18 -10.54
N SER A 294 14.33 6.01 -10.29
CA SER A 294 13.10 5.54 -10.96
C SER A 294 12.17 4.78 -10.01
N ALA A 295 10.91 4.65 -10.37
CA ALA A 295 9.92 3.79 -9.73
C ALA A 295 9.20 2.93 -10.79
N PRO A 296 9.35 1.60 -10.78
CA PRO A 296 10.21 0.83 -9.89
C PRO A 296 11.69 1.22 -10.03
N GLY A 297 12.48 0.97 -8.97
CA GLY A 297 13.94 1.04 -9.04
C GLY A 297 14.53 0.02 -10.02
N PRO A 298 15.85 -0.01 -10.20
CA PRO A 298 16.51 -0.90 -11.15
C PRO A 298 16.15 -2.37 -10.93
N ILE A 299 15.94 -3.12 -12.00
CA ILE A 299 15.79 -4.57 -11.94
C ILE A 299 17.18 -5.19 -11.75
N LEU A 300 17.38 -5.85 -10.61
CA LEU A 300 18.60 -6.59 -10.35
C LEU A 300 18.45 -8.01 -10.88
N HIS A 301 19.52 -8.57 -11.46
CA HIS A 301 19.45 -9.86 -12.15
C HIS A 301 20.66 -10.72 -11.82
N GLY A 302 20.45 -11.96 -11.45
CA GLY A 302 21.51 -12.91 -11.10
C GLY A 302 21.03 -14.35 -11.01
N ARG A 303 21.90 -15.22 -10.47
CA ARG A 303 21.66 -16.67 -10.30
C ARG A 303 21.74 -17.06 -8.84
N VAL A 304 21.22 -18.23 -8.54
CA VAL A 304 21.43 -18.85 -7.22
C VAL A 304 22.94 -19.02 -6.96
N GLY A 305 23.37 -18.58 -5.79
CA GLY A 305 24.78 -18.54 -5.38
C GLY A 305 25.46 -17.19 -5.57
N ASP A 306 24.92 -16.30 -6.40
CA ASP A 306 25.47 -14.95 -6.56
C ASP A 306 25.32 -14.14 -5.27
N THR A 307 26.30 -13.25 -5.04
CA THR A 307 26.30 -12.32 -3.91
C THR A 307 26.01 -10.90 -4.41
N PHE A 308 25.11 -10.20 -3.74
CA PHE A 308 24.78 -8.81 -4.01
C PHE A 308 25.33 -7.95 -2.87
N GLU A 309 26.27 -7.08 -3.20
CA GLU A 309 26.82 -6.04 -2.32
C GLU A 309 26.19 -4.71 -2.73
N ILE A 310 25.23 -4.25 -1.96
CA ILE A 310 24.49 -3.03 -2.22
C ILE A 310 25.03 -1.91 -1.33
N THR A 311 25.34 -0.77 -1.92
CA THR A 311 25.60 0.47 -1.20
C THR A 311 24.41 1.38 -1.39
N LEU A 312 23.57 1.50 -0.35
CA LEU A 312 22.49 2.47 -0.31
C LEU A 312 23.06 3.82 0.10
N VAL A 313 22.81 4.86 -0.67
CA VAL A 313 23.20 6.24 -0.36
C VAL A 313 21.94 7.10 -0.23
N ASN A 314 21.69 7.70 0.93
CA ASN A 314 20.51 8.51 1.13
C ASN A 314 20.77 9.97 0.72
N ASP A 315 20.52 10.28 -0.56
CA ASP A 315 20.56 11.64 -1.12
C ASP A 315 19.19 12.35 -1.01
N GLY A 316 18.24 11.76 -0.27
CA GLY A 316 16.92 12.33 0.01
C GLY A 316 16.93 13.34 1.15
N THR A 317 15.74 13.81 1.53
CA THR A 317 15.54 14.80 2.60
C THR A 317 14.94 14.21 3.88
N ILE A 318 14.59 12.93 3.87
CA ILE A 318 14.06 12.16 5.02
C ILE A 318 14.83 10.85 5.21
N GLY A 319 14.53 10.14 6.30
CA GLY A 319 15.13 8.84 6.57
C GLY A 319 14.62 7.75 5.62
N HIS A 320 15.52 6.90 5.13
CA HIS A 320 15.20 5.77 4.26
C HIS A 320 16.00 4.52 4.65
N SER A 321 15.56 3.37 4.19
CA SER A 321 16.21 2.08 4.38
C SER A 321 15.98 1.20 3.16
N ILE A 322 16.46 -0.04 3.20
CA ILE A 322 16.19 -1.02 2.14
C ILE A 322 16.06 -2.43 2.74
N ASP A 323 15.11 -3.19 2.24
CA ASP A 323 14.92 -4.60 2.50
C ASP A 323 14.94 -5.37 1.17
N PHE A 324 15.71 -6.46 1.10
CA PHE A 324 15.76 -7.37 -0.05
C PHE A 324 15.13 -8.72 0.32
N HIS A 325 13.97 -9.04 -0.20
CA HIS A 325 13.32 -10.34 0.01
C HIS A 325 14.14 -11.52 -0.56
N ALA A 326 15.05 -11.25 -1.49
CA ALA A 326 16.01 -12.24 -2.00
C ALA A 326 17.08 -12.63 -0.98
N GLY A 327 17.27 -11.83 0.07
CA GLY A 327 18.19 -12.07 1.18
C GLY A 327 17.53 -12.88 2.31
N ALA A 328 18.32 -13.68 3.01
CA ALA A 328 17.87 -14.42 4.19
C ALA A 328 18.80 -14.09 5.37
N LEU A 329 18.59 -12.94 6.00
CA LEU A 329 19.41 -12.41 7.10
C LEU A 329 18.54 -11.64 8.10
N ALA A 330 19.10 -11.44 9.32
CA ALA A 330 18.40 -10.66 10.35
C ALA A 330 18.30 -9.18 9.96
N PRO A 331 17.13 -8.54 10.11
CA PRO A 331 16.88 -7.20 9.58
C PRO A 331 17.44 -6.04 10.43
N ASP A 332 17.72 -6.28 11.69
CA ASP A 332 17.96 -5.26 12.72
C ASP A 332 19.11 -4.28 12.41
N GLU A 333 20.19 -4.72 11.73
CA GLU A 333 21.28 -3.84 11.32
C GLU A 333 21.24 -3.44 9.83
N PRO A 334 21.08 -4.40 8.87
CA PRO A 334 21.17 -4.09 7.45
C PRO A 334 19.95 -3.35 6.90
N MET A 335 18.82 -3.41 7.60
CA MET A 335 17.58 -2.74 7.20
C MET A 335 17.26 -1.51 8.07
N ARG A 336 18.22 -1.01 8.86
CA ARG A 336 18.00 0.19 9.66
C ARG A 336 17.77 1.41 8.78
N THR A 337 16.96 2.34 9.27
CA THR A 337 16.82 3.65 8.64
C THR A 337 18.14 4.43 8.76
N ILE A 338 18.56 5.05 7.66
CA ILE A 338 19.69 5.97 7.60
C ILE A 338 19.21 7.40 7.33
N ALA A 339 19.85 8.37 7.96
CA ALA A 339 19.54 9.78 7.79
C ALA A 339 20.00 10.32 6.42
N PRO A 340 19.51 11.48 5.98
CA PRO A 340 20.03 12.17 4.81
C PRO A 340 21.55 12.34 4.85
N GLY A 341 22.22 12.03 3.73
CA GLY A 341 23.69 12.07 3.59
C GLY A 341 24.42 10.85 4.14
N GLU A 342 23.73 9.91 4.79
CA GLU A 342 24.33 8.66 5.23
C GLU A 342 24.32 7.57 4.16
N SER A 343 25.15 6.56 4.34
CA SER A 343 25.18 5.35 3.51
C SER A 343 25.13 4.08 4.34
N LEU A 344 24.61 3.01 3.72
CA LEU A 344 24.47 1.69 4.32
C LEU A 344 24.91 0.63 3.34
N SER A 345 25.77 -0.29 3.78
CA SER A 345 26.08 -1.50 3.01
C SER A 345 25.13 -2.62 3.39
N TYR A 346 24.48 -3.20 2.40
CA TYR A 346 23.62 -4.37 2.53
C TYR A 346 24.15 -5.49 1.66
N THR A 347 24.52 -6.61 2.25
CA THR A 347 25.09 -7.75 1.51
C THR A 347 24.26 -9.00 1.75
N PHE A 348 23.87 -9.67 0.67
CA PHE A 348 23.21 -10.97 0.75
C PHE A 348 23.69 -11.90 -0.36
N THR A 349 23.62 -13.22 -0.10
CA THR A 349 23.79 -14.24 -1.13
C THR A 349 22.43 -14.77 -1.54
N ALA A 350 22.16 -14.79 -2.83
CA ALA A 350 20.91 -15.33 -3.40
C ALA A 350 20.90 -16.86 -3.26
N THR A 351 20.16 -17.38 -2.29
CA THR A 351 20.09 -18.82 -2.00
C THR A 351 18.92 -19.52 -2.67
N ARG A 352 17.98 -18.74 -3.27
CA ARG A 352 16.75 -19.25 -3.87
C ARG A 352 16.43 -18.49 -5.14
N SER A 353 15.96 -19.22 -6.16
CA SER A 353 15.43 -18.63 -7.38
C SER A 353 14.07 -17.95 -7.16
N GLY A 354 13.76 -16.96 -7.97
CA GLY A 354 12.52 -16.22 -7.92
C GLY A 354 12.63 -14.84 -8.52
N ILE A 355 11.52 -14.15 -8.60
CA ILE A 355 11.47 -12.70 -8.70
C ILE A 355 11.07 -12.16 -7.34
N TRP A 356 11.96 -11.41 -6.72
CA TRP A 356 11.89 -10.98 -5.34
C TRP A 356 11.74 -9.48 -5.27
N MET A 357 10.88 -9.01 -4.39
CA MET A 357 10.75 -7.58 -4.12
C MET A 357 11.97 -7.06 -3.35
N TYR A 358 12.35 -5.80 -3.59
CA TYR A 358 13.06 -4.98 -2.61
C TYR A 358 12.30 -3.68 -2.42
N HIS A 359 12.33 -3.14 -1.21
CA HIS A 359 11.60 -1.93 -0.87
C HIS A 359 12.20 -1.20 0.35
N CYS A 360 11.75 0.05 0.56
CA CYS A 360 12.08 0.76 1.80
C CYS A 360 11.28 0.16 2.97
N SER A 361 11.96 -0.15 4.07
CA SER A 361 11.37 -0.67 5.31
C SER A 361 11.17 0.40 6.40
N THR A 362 11.54 1.66 6.13
CA THR A 362 11.28 2.80 7.03
C THR A 362 9.77 2.99 7.21
N MET A 363 9.36 3.23 8.45
CA MET A 363 7.94 3.44 8.78
C MET A 363 7.46 4.86 8.43
N PRO A 364 6.21 5.00 7.95
CA PRO A 364 5.26 3.94 7.63
C PRO A 364 5.58 3.30 6.27
N MET A 365 5.90 2.02 6.29
CA MET A 365 6.41 1.28 5.13
C MET A 365 5.52 1.38 3.89
N SER A 366 4.20 1.30 4.08
CA SER A 366 3.24 1.41 2.97
C SER A 366 3.30 2.76 2.25
N ALA A 367 3.61 3.86 2.96
CA ALA A 367 3.77 5.18 2.37
C ALA A 367 5.05 5.27 1.51
N HIS A 368 6.14 4.67 1.98
CA HIS A 368 7.39 4.61 1.22
C HIS A 368 7.23 3.79 -0.06
N ILE A 369 6.58 2.62 0.01
CA ILE A 369 6.28 1.80 -1.18
C ILE A 369 5.35 2.57 -2.14
N ALA A 370 4.27 3.18 -1.65
CA ALA A 370 3.32 3.93 -2.48
C ALA A 370 3.90 5.23 -3.07
N ASN A 371 5.02 5.74 -2.52
CA ASN A 371 5.79 6.82 -3.13
C ASN A 371 6.87 6.34 -4.12
N GLY A 372 6.94 5.04 -4.43
CA GLY A 372 7.81 4.51 -5.48
C GLY A 372 9.05 3.76 -5.00
N MET A 373 9.22 3.58 -3.67
CA MET A 373 10.41 2.90 -3.13
C MET A 373 10.28 1.39 -3.16
N PHE A 374 10.26 0.82 -4.33
CA PHE A 374 10.25 -0.62 -4.59
C PHE A 374 10.96 -0.96 -5.90
N GLY A 375 11.37 -2.22 -6.03
CA GLY A 375 11.93 -2.78 -7.26
C GLY A 375 11.98 -4.30 -7.19
N ALA A 376 12.65 -4.93 -8.16
CA ALA A 376 12.72 -6.38 -8.27
C ALA A 376 14.15 -6.90 -8.38
N VAL A 377 14.38 -8.09 -7.80
CA VAL A 377 15.57 -8.91 -8.01
C VAL A 377 15.13 -10.21 -8.68
N VAL A 378 15.55 -10.45 -9.90
CA VAL A 378 15.32 -11.72 -10.61
C VAL A 378 16.51 -12.65 -10.35
N ILE A 379 16.27 -13.77 -9.70
CA ILE A 379 17.24 -14.85 -9.50
C ILE A 379 16.77 -16.05 -10.31
N GLU A 380 17.46 -16.32 -11.41
CA GLU A 380 17.08 -17.39 -12.31
C GLU A 380 17.18 -18.77 -11.67
N PRO A 381 16.20 -19.67 -11.88
CA PRO A 381 16.37 -21.10 -11.63
C PRO A 381 17.54 -21.67 -12.42
N GLU A 382 18.24 -22.65 -11.88
CA GLU A 382 19.45 -23.26 -12.49
C GLU A 382 19.15 -23.84 -13.89
N ASP A 383 18.01 -24.48 -14.05
CA ASP A 383 17.57 -25.14 -15.30
C ASP A 383 16.59 -24.29 -16.09
N LEU A 384 16.62 -22.96 -15.97
CA LEU A 384 15.68 -22.09 -16.67
C LEU A 384 15.93 -22.17 -18.20
N PRO A 385 14.99 -22.71 -19.01
CA PRO A 385 15.21 -22.82 -20.44
C PRO A 385 15.29 -21.44 -21.11
N ALA A 386 16.14 -21.29 -22.12
CA ALA A 386 16.20 -20.09 -22.92
C ALA A 386 14.85 -19.80 -23.60
N VAL A 387 14.58 -18.51 -23.81
CA VAL A 387 13.44 -17.96 -24.55
C VAL A 387 13.96 -16.92 -25.57
N ASP A 388 13.14 -16.57 -26.53
CA ASP A 388 13.51 -15.58 -27.54
C ASP A 388 13.46 -14.16 -26.98
N ARG A 389 12.51 -13.91 -26.04
CA ARG A 389 12.35 -12.61 -25.35
C ARG A 389 12.00 -12.81 -23.90
N SER A 390 12.54 -11.92 -23.06
CA SER A 390 12.20 -11.89 -21.63
C SER A 390 11.89 -10.45 -21.21
N TYR A 391 10.81 -10.29 -20.44
CA TYR A 391 10.34 -9.01 -19.91
C TYR A 391 10.14 -9.09 -18.42
N VAL A 392 10.25 -7.94 -17.72
CA VAL A 392 9.89 -7.78 -16.31
C VAL A 392 8.82 -6.72 -16.19
N LEU A 393 7.70 -7.07 -15.58
CA LEU A 393 6.61 -6.18 -15.27
C LEU A 393 6.39 -6.14 -13.75
N VAL A 394 6.58 -4.98 -13.15
CA VAL A 394 6.35 -4.75 -11.72
C VAL A 394 5.05 -3.95 -11.58
N GLN A 395 4.02 -4.57 -11.00
CA GLN A 395 2.78 -3.88 -10.65
C GLN A 395 3.00 -3.04 -9.41
N GLY A 396 2.55 -1.80 -9.42
CA GLY A 396 2.58 -0.89 -8.27
C GLY A 396 1.35 0.02 -8.26
N GLU A 397 1.14 0.70 -7.15
CA GLU A 397 -0.06 1.49 -6.86
C GLU A 397 0.30 2.94 -6.55
N TYR A 398 -0.52 3.89 -7.05
CA TYR A 398 -0.42 5.29 -6.67
C TYR A 398 -1.71 5.78 -6.01
N TYR A 399 -1.54 6.46 -4.89
CA TYR A 399 -2.57 7.12 -4.09
C TYR A 399 -2.26 8.61 -4.13
N LEU A 400 -2.82 9.31 -5.09
CA LEU A 400 -2.38 10.65 -5.49
C LEU A 400 -2.79 11.71 -4.47
N GLY A 401 -1.81 12.40 -3.93
CA GLY A 401 -1.98 13.67 -3.23
C GLY A 401 -2.17 14.84 -4.19
N PRO A 402 -1.84 16.08 -3.78
CA PRO A 402 -1.81 17.23 -4.68
C PRO A 402 -0.84 17.02 -5.84
N GLN A 403 -1.02 17.75 -6.94
CA GLN A 403 -0.07 17.76 -8.06
C GLN A 403 1.33 18.16 -7.54
N ASP A 404 2.34 17.39 -7.92
CA ASP A 404 3.72 17.51 -7.42
C ASP A 404 3.90 17.16 -5.93
N GLY A 405 2.84 16.70 -5.28
CA GLY A 405 2.85 16.26 -3.87
C GLY A 405 3.17 14.78 -3.70
N GLU A 406 3.23 14.36 -2.46
CA GLU A 406 3.45 12.97 -2.03
C GLU A 406 2.13 12.19 -1.95
N VAL A 407 2.21 10.92 -1.57
CA VAL A 407 1.07 10.02 -1.41
C VAL A 407 0.00 10.58 -0.46
N ASP A 408 -1.28 10.40 -0.83
CA ASP A 408 -2.42 10.65 0.07
C ASP A 408 -2.61 9.46 1.02
N LEU A 409 -2.28 9.65 2.28
CA LEU A 409 -2.34 8.60 3.29
C LEU A 409 -3.76 8.15 3.63
N SER A 410 -4.78 8.99 3.44
CA SER A 410 -6.17 8.60 3.68
C SER A 410 -6.67 7.66 2.59
N ARG A 411 -6.25 7.89 1.35
CA ARG A 411 -6.50 6.99 0.21
C ARG A 411 -5.74 5.67 0.38
N LEU A 412 -4.47 5.75 0.80
CA LEU A 412 -3.63 4.59 1.08
C LEU A 412 -4.23 3.72 2.19
N ALA A 413 -4.60 4.31 3.32
CA ALA A 413 -5.26 3.61 4.43
C ALA A 413 -6.64 3.04 4.05
N GLY A 414 -7.32 3.67 3.11
CA GLY A 414 -8.60 3.20 2.54
C GLY A 414 -8.44 2.19 1.42
N GLU A 415 -7.21 1.79 1.06
CA GLU A 415 -6.90 0.85 -0.04
C GLU A 415 -7.54 1.26 -1.38
N ARG A 416 -7.58 2.59 -1.65
CA ARG A 416 -8.22 3.18 -2.84
C ARG A 416 -7.18 3.84 -3.74
N PRO A 417 -6.39 3.06 -4.50
CA PRO A 417 -5.45 3.62 -5.45
C PRO A 417 -6.16 4.38 -6.56
N ASP A 418 -5.56 5.48 -7.00
CA ASP A 418 -6.03 6.24 -8.16
C ASP A 418 -5.49 5.63 -9.45
N LEU A 419 -4.25 5.13 -9.42
CA LEU A 419 -3.62 4.42 -10.51
C LEU A 419 -3.06 3.08 -10.00
N VAL A 420 -3.11 2.08 -10.88
CA VAL A 420 -2.36 0.82 -10.77
C VAL A 420 -1.59 0.67 -12.07
N THR A 421 -0.30 0.41 -11.98
CA THR A 421 0.58 0.53 -13.14
C THR A 421 1.50 -0.67 -13.29
N PHE A 422 1.90 -0.98 -14.52
CA PHE A 422 3.09 -1.80 -14.75
C PHE A 422 4.29 -0.89 -15.00
N ASN A 423 5.35 -1.07 -14.20
CA ASN A 423 6.60 -0.32 -14.27
C ASN A 423 6.42 1.20 -14.12
N GLY A 424 5.53 1.63 -13.21
CA GLY A 424 5.51 2.98 -12.66
C GLY A 424 4.79 4.07 -13.45
N TYR A 425 4.27 3.77 -14.66
CA TYR A 425 3.48 4.74 -15.42
C TYR A 425 2.22 4.06 -15.98
N ALA A 426 1.07 4.73 -15.84
CA ALA A 426 -0.22 4.19 -16.25
C ALA A 426 -0.27 3.94 -17.76
N ALA A 427 -0.62 2.71 -18.17
CA ALA A 427 -0.80 2.30 -19.57
C ALA A 427 0.38 2.64 -20.50
N GLN A 428 1.61 2.73 -19.99
CA GLN A 428 2.76 3.16 -20.79
C GLN A 428 3.01 2.28 -22.02
N TYR A 429 2.72 1.00 -21.92
CA TYR A 429 2.95 0.05 -23.01
C TYR A 429 1.83 0.04 -24.08
N ASP A 430 0.79 0.85 -23.94
CA ASP A 430 -0.11 1.19 -25.05
C ASP A 430 0.59 2.13 -26.05
N HIS A 431 1.43 3.04 -25.52
CA HIS A 431 2.17 4.02 -26.29
C HIS A 431 3.53 3.49 -26.77
N ALA A 432 4.12 2.57 -26.03
CA ALA A 432 5.37 1.89 -26.36
C ALA A 432 5.21 0.36 -26.23
N PRO A 433 4.46 -0.29 -27.15
CA PRO A 433 4.16 -1.71 -27.06
C PRO A 433 5.41 -2.59 -26.99
N LEU A 434 5.35 -3.64 -26.19
CA LEU A 434 6.43 -4.63 -26.09
C LEU A 434 6.50 -5.45 -27.38
N PRO A 435 7.65 -5.52 -28.07
CA PRO A 435 7.78 -6.23 -29.34
C PRO A 435 7.82 -7.76 -29.14
N ALA A 436 7.21 -8.50 -30.06
CA ALA A 436 7.39 -9.94 -30.23
C ALA A 436 7.22 -10.32 -31.70
N ALA A 437 7.58 -11.55 -32.08
CA ALA A 437 7.28 -12.07 -33.39
C ALA A 437 6.47 -13.38 -33.31
N VAL A 438 5.78 -13.71 -34.42
CA VAL A 438 5.05 -14.98 -34.54
C VAL A 438 5.99 -16.15 -34.32
N GLY A 439 5.62 -17.06 -33.43
CA GLY A 439 6.40 -18.26 -33.10
C GLY A 439 7.52 -18.04 -32.08
N GLU A 440 7.87 -16.79 -31.72
CA GLU A 440 8.80 -16.52 -30.64
C GLU A 440 8.21 -16.94 -29.28
N ARG A 441 9.03 -17.54 -28.44
CA ARG A 441 8.69 -17.82 -27.04
C ARG A 441 9.02 -16.60 -26.20
N VAL A 442 8.00 -16.07 -25.57
CA VAL A 442 8.11 -14.89 -24.70
C VAL A 442 7.94 -15.30 -23.24
N ARG A 443 8.86 -14.88 -22.37
CA ARG A 443 8.74 -14.97 -20.91
C ARG A 443 8.42 -13.61 -20.36
N VAL A 444 7.44 -13.55 -19.45
CA VAL A 444 7.11 -12.34 -18.72
C VAL A 444 7.24 -12.64 -17.23
N TRP A 445 8.25 -12.08 -16.61
CA TRP A 445 8.36 -12.03 -15.16
C TRP A 445 7.41 -10.96 -14.64
N VAL A 446 6.65 -11.30 -13.61
CA VAL A 446 5.69 -10.39 -12.99
C VAL A 446 5.93 -10.38 -11.49
N LEU A 447 6.06 -9.18 -10.92
CA LEU A 447 6.07 -8.93 -9.48
C LEU A 447 4.89 -8.03 -9.15
N ASP A 448 4.17 -8.38 -8.10
CA ASP A 448 3.20 -7.48 -7.49
C ASP A 448 3.87 -6.79 -6.29
N ALA A 449 4.23 -5.52 -6.47
CA ALA A 449 4.85 -4.73 -5.40
C ALA A 449 3.81 -4.14 -4.42
N GLY A 450 2.54 -4.17 -4.77
CA GLY A 450 1.47 -3.67 -3.91
C GLY A 450 1.47 -2.13 -3.76
N PRO A 451 1.22 -1.60 -2.55
CA PRO A 451 1.25 -2.29 -1.24
C PRO A 451 -0.01 -3.06 -0.84
N ASN A 452 -1.15 -2.87 -1.50
CA ASN A 452 -2.44 -3.38 -1.00
C ASN A 452 -3.19 -4.28 -1.99
N ARG A 453 -3.05 -4.03 -3.32
CA ARG A 453 -3.83 -4.70 -4.37
C ARG A 453 -3.12 -5.93 -4.89
N ALA A 454 -3.86 -7.00 -5.09
CA ALA A 454 -3.38 -8.18 -5.79
C ALA A 454 -3.24 -7.92 -7.30
N SER A 455 -2.50 -8.79 -7.99
CA SER A 455 -2.41 -8.82 -9.46
C SER A 455 -3.02 -10.12 -10.00
N SER A 456 -3.60 -10.03 -11.21
CA SER A 456 -4.04 -11.19 -11.99
C SER A 456 -3.57 -11.00 -13.43
N PHE A 457 -2.29 -11.21 -13.67
CA PHE A 457 -1.68 -10.95 -14.97
C PHE A 457 -2.23 -11.89 -16.04
N HIS A 458 -2.74 -11.32 -17.13
CA HIS A 458 -3.32 -12.02 -18.27
C HIS A 458 -2.90 -11.37 -19.57
N VAL A 459 -2.75 -12.17 -20.63
CA VAL A 459 -2.56 -11.70 -22.02
C VAL A 459 -3.80 -12.07 -22.82
N VAL A 460 -4.51 -11.06 -23.31
CA VAL A 460 -5.75 -11.24 -24.10
C VAL A 460 -5.42 -11.92 -25.43
N GLY A 461 -6.07 -13.03 -25.71
CA GLY A 461 -5.78 -13.88 -26.86
C GLY A 461 -4.57 -14.81 -26.69
N GLY A 462 -3.90 -14.77 -25.52
CA GLY A 462 -2.80 -15.65 -25.16
C GLY A 462 -3.23 -16.77 -24.21
N GLN A 463 -2.54 -17.90 -24.29
CA GLN A 463 -2.63 -19.00 -23.34
C GLN A 463 -1.22 -19.33 -22.84
N PHE A 464 -1.04 -19.40 -21.55
CA PHE A 464 0.26 -19.74 -20.95
C PHE A 464 0.45 -21.25 -20.93
N ASP A 465 1.43 -21.76 -21.65
CA ASP A 465 1.85 -23.14 -21.55
C ASP A 465 2.80 -23.36 -20.36
N THR A 466 3.31 -22.28 -19.80
CA THR A 466 4.18 -22.29 -18.63
C THR A 466 3.75 -21.19 -17.65
N VAL A 467 3.57 -21.59 -16.39
CA VAL A 467 3.35 -20.69 -15.25
C VAL A 467 4.22 -21.15 -14.11
N TRP A 468 5.09 -20.26 -13.63
CA TRP A 468 5.89 -20.45 -12.43
C TRP A 468 5.52 -19.38 -11.43
N ALA A 469 5.13 -19.77 -10.22
CA ALA A 469 4.71 -18.85 -9.17
C ALA A 469 5.36 -19.25 -7.84
N GLU A 470 5.97 -18.30 -7.14
CA GLU A 470 6.53 -18.50 -5.80
C GLU A 470 7.39 -19.76 -5.68
N GLY A 471 8.31 -19.97 -6.64
CA GLY A 471 9.27 -21.07 -6.62
C GLY A 471 8.74 -22.41 -7.17
N ARG A 472 7.55 -22.43 -7.79
CA ARG A 472 6.95 -23.68 -8.30
C ARG A 472 6.32 -23.53 -9.67
N TYR A 473 6.54 -24.48 -10.57
CA TYR A 473 5.75 -24.62 -11.78
C TYR A 473 4.34 -25.09 -11.46
N LEU A 474 3.34 -24.31 -11.86
CA LEU A 474 1.93 -24.70 -11.90
C LEU A 474 1.59 -25.41 -13.21
N VAL A 475 2.16 -24.93 -14.32
CA VAL A 475 2.16 -25.51 -15.65
C VAL A 475 3.59 -25.36 -16.18
N ASN A 476 4.11 -26.37 -16.89
CA ASN A 476 5.47 -26.35 -17.42
C ASN A 476 5.52 -26.91 -18.83
N ARG A 477 5.55 -26.04 -19.85
CA ARG A 477 5.59 -26.36 -21.29
C ARG A 477 4.58 -27.45 -21.69
N ALA A 478 3.37 -27.33 -21.15
CA ALA A 478 2.30 -28.26 -21.39
C ALA A 478 1.75 -28.09 -22.81
N THR A 479 1.38 -29.21 -23.45
CA THR A 479 0.85 -29.23 -24.82
C THR A 479 -0.65 -29.51 -24.87
N ASP A 480 -1.24 -29.99 -23.77
CA ASP A 480 -2.63 -30.41 -23.66
C ASP A 480 -3.43 -29.66 -22.59
N THR A 481 -2.75 -28.77 -21.86
CA THR A 481 -3.35 -27.89 -20.86
C THR A 481 -2.61 -26.57 -20.82
N GLY A 482 -3.18 -25.57 -20.14
CA GLY A 482 -2.59 -24.24 -20.01
C GLY A 482 -3.22 -23.44 -18.89
N SER A 483 -2.71 -22.23 -18.69
CA SER A 483 -3.25 -21.26 -17.76
C SER A 483 -3.65 -19.99 -18.51
N GLN A 484 -4.63 -19.28 -17.96
CA GLN A 484 -5.06 -17.99 -18.50
C GLN A 484 -4.53 -16.80 -17.73
N ALA A 485 -4.11 -17.00 -16.46
CA ALA A 485 -3.63 -15.91 -15.63
C ALA A 485 -2.60 -16.39 -14.61
N LEU A 486 -1.72 -15.45 -14.19
CA LEU A 486 -0.84 -15.58 -13.03
C LEU A 486 -1.41 -14.72 -11.91
N ALA A 487 -1.87 -15.35 -10.83
CA ALA A 487 -2.40 -14.67 -9.65
C ALA A 487 -1.28 -14.43 -8.62
N LEU A 488 -1.14 -13.17 -8.17
CA LEU A 488 -0.14 -12.73 -7.20
C LEU A 488 -0.80 -11.86 -6.13
N GLN A 489 -0.35 -12.00 -4.89
CA GLN A 489 -0.62 -11.08 -3.82
C GLN A 489 0.56 -10.08 -3.68
N PRO A 490 0.40 -8.96 -2.96
CA PRO A 490 1.51 -8.05 -2.68
C PRO A 490 2.77 -8.78 -2.20
N ALA A 491 3.91 -8.42 -2.77
CA ALA A 491 5.23 -9.02 -2.60
C ALA A 491 5.39 -10.45 -3.18
N GLN A 492 4.41 -10.97 -3.94
CA GLN A 492 4.56 -12.23 -4.66
C GLN A 492 5.00 -12.02 -6.10
N GLY A 493 5.73 -12.98 -6.63
CA GLY A 493 6.22 -12.93 -7.99
C GLY A 493 6.25 -14.30 -8.70
N GLY A 494 6.39 -14.23 -10.01
CA GLY A 494 6.46 -15.42 -10.86
C GLY A 494 6.75 -15.06 -12.30
N PHE A 495 6.64 -16.01 -13.20
CA PHE A 495 6.67 -15.77 -14.63
C PHE A 495 5.67 -16.64 -15.38
N VAL A 496 5.31 -16.18 -16.57
CA VAL A 496 4.56 -16.94 -17.57
C VAL A 496 5.38 -17.06 -18.85
N GLU A 497 5.16 -18.14 -19.61
CA GLU A 497 5.64 -18.25 -20.98
C GLU A 497 4.47 -18.56 -21.92
N LEU A 498 4.54 -17.97 -23.11
CA LEU A 498 3.60 -18.19 -24.19
C LEU A 498 4.30 -18.02 -25.55
N VAL A 499 3.63 -18.52 -26.59
CA VAL A 499 4.01 -18.31 -28.00
C VAL A 499 2.83 -17.67 -28.70
N PHE A 500 3.07 -16.56 -29.43
CA PHE A 500 2.03 -15.91 -30.21
C PHE A 500 1.85 -16.61 -31.57
N PRO A 501 0.64 -17.12 -31.88
CA PRO A 501 0.42 -17.87 -33.12
C PRO A 501 0.22 -16.98 -34.35
N GLU A 502 -0.15 -15.71 -34.16
CA GLU A 502 -0.52 -14.79 -35.24
C GLU A 502 0.05 -13.39 -34.98
N ALA A 503 0.31 -12.64 -36.07
CA ALA A 503 0.69 -11.25 -35.97
C ALA A 503 -0.51 -10.37 -35.52
N GLY A 504 -0.24 -9.38 -34.67
CA GLY A 504 -1.31 -8.52 -34.15
C GLY A 504 -0.91 -7.77 -32.90
N SER A 505 -1.91 -7.18 -32.26
CA SER A 505 -1.77 -6.52 -30.95
C SER A 505 -2.47 -7.36 -29.90
N TYR A 506 -1.73 -7.76 -28.88
CA TYR A 506 -2.24 -8.57 -27.78
C TYR A 506 -2.18 -7.75 -26.51
N PRO A 507 -3.34 -7.28 -25.98
CA PRO A 507 -3.35 -6.58 -24.70
C PRO A 507 -2.90 -7.50 -23.57
N PHE A 508 -2.12 -6.97 -22.64
CA PHE A 508 -1.93 -7.59 -21.34
C PHE A 508 -2.52 -6.70 -20.25
N VAL A 509 -3.07 -7.32 -19.21
CA VAL A 509 -3.82 -6.62 -18.14
C VAL A 509 -3.58 -7.29 -16.80
N SER A 510 -3.79 -6.54 -15.71
CA SER A 510 -4.28 -7.15 -14.47
C SER A 510 -5.76 -7.45 -14.65
N HIS A 511 -6.18 -8.73 -14.60
CA HIS A 511 -7.58 -9.10 -14.80
C HIS A 511 -8.49 -8.76 -13.59
N ILE A 512 -7.98 -8.00 -12.61
CA ILE A 512 -8.76 -7.18 -11.72
C ILE A 512 -9.15 -5.93 -12.52
N MET A 513 -10.28 -5.99 -13.25
CA MET A 513 -10.58 -5.04 -14.34
C MET A 513 -10.60 -3.57 -13.88
N ALA A 514 -11.04 -3.28 -12.65
CA ALA A 514 -10.95 -1.93 -12.11
C ALA A 514 -9.50 -1.43 -12.02
N ASP A 515 -8.53 -2.31 -11.83
CA ASP A 515 -7.11 -1.95 -11.76
C ASP A 515 -6.51 -1.87 -13.17
N ALA A 516 -6.96 -2.70 -14.12
CA ALA A 516 -6.67 -2.49 -15.54
C ALA A 516 -7.13 -1.10 -16.00
N GLU A 517 -8.37 -0.71 -15.70
CA GLU A 517 -8.93 0.61 -16.04
C GLU A 517 -8.19 1.77 -15.37
N ARG A 518 -7.45 1.52 -14.26
CA ARG A 518 -6.56 2.48 -13.60
C ARG A 518 -5.16 2.53 -14.20
N GLY A 519 -4.87 1.77 -15.26
CA GLY A 519 -3.61 1.80 -15.99
C GLY A 519 -2.74 0.54 -15.89
N ALA A 520 -3.21 -0.54 -15.20
CA ALA A 520 -2.49 -1.82 -15.16
C ALA A 520 -2.75 -2.62 -16.45
N HIS A 521 -2.38 -2.05 -17.60
CA HIS A 521 -2.48 -2.67 -18.92
C HIS A 521 -1.40 -2.18 -19.87
N GLY A 522 -1.26 -2.86 -21.00
CA GLY A 522 -0.37 -2.54 -22.08
C GLY A 522 -0.55 -3.50 -23.26
N LEU A 523 0.31 -3.40 -24.26
CA LEU A 523 0.22 -4.16 -25.51
C LEU A 523 1.52 -4.91 -25.81
N PHE A 524 1.39 -6.14 -26.27
CA PHE A 524 2.39 -6.76 -27.13
C PHE A 524 2.10 -6.43 -28.59
N ARG A 525 3.12 -6.00 -29.33
CA ARG A 525 3.08 -5.83 -30.80
C ARG A 525 3.78 -7.02 -31.42
N VAL A 526 3.01 -7.96 -31.98
CA VAL A 526 3.52 -9.17 -32.62
C VAL A 526 3.61 -8.94 -34.12
N ILE A 527 4.81 -9.07 -34.65
CA ILE A 527 5.07 -8.99 -36.10
C ILE A 527 5.18 -10.38 -36.72
N GLY A 528 4.88 -10.50 -38.05
CA GLY A 528 4.97 -11.75 -38.78
C GLY A 528 6.38 -12.12 -39.20
#